data_f488d8a69585cb8483a6f8bc7933e408
#
_entry.id   f488d8a69585cb8483a6f8bc7933e408
#
_cell.length_a   1.000
_cell.length_b   1.000
_cell.length_c   1.000
_cell.angle_alpha   90.00
_cell.angle_beta   90.00
_cell.angle_gamma   90.00
#
_symmetry.space_group_name_H-M   'P 1'
#
loop_
_entity.id
_entity.type
_entity.pdbx_description
1 polymer ?
#
loop_
_entity_poly.entity_id
_entity_poly.type
_entity_poly.pdbx_seq_one_letter_code
_entity_poly.pdbx_strand_id
1 'polypeptide(L)'
;VLPSKEDFPYTLRVVSEITESNGSSSMASVCGGCLALMDAGVPMKAHVAGIAMGLIKEGNRFAVLTDILGDEDHLGDMDFKVAGTTAGITALQMDIKIQGITKEIMQVALAQAKEARLHILSKMVEAVGGAKAEVSQFAPRLYTMKINPEKIRDVIGKGGAVIRALTEETGCTIDIKDDGTVTIASVNSDACNAARKRIEDITAEVEV
;
A
#
# COMPACT_ATOMS: atom_id res chain seq x y z
N VAL A 1 7.33 -3.92 0.30
CA VAL A 1 6.43 -4.40 -0.79
C VAL A 1 5.64 -3.28 -1.47
N LEU A 2 5.50 -2.11 -0.84
CA LEU A 2 4.91 -0.93 -1.49
C LEU A 2 5.83 -0.40 -2.59
N PRO A 3 5.27 0.26 -3.62
CA PRO A 3 6.07 0.95 -4.64
C PRO A 3 6.84 2.13 -4.03
N SER A 4 7.88 2.59 -4.73
CA SER A 4 8.55 3.84 -4.39
C SER A 4 7.70 5.05 -4.77
N LYS A 5 8.05 6.24 -4.28
CA LYS A 5 7.35 7.48 -4.68
C LYS A 5 7.59 7.85 -6.14
N GLU A 6 8.71 7.42 -6.68
CA GLU A 6 9.07 7.62 -8.09
C GLU A 6 8.20 6.76 -9.00
N ASP A 7 7.94 5.50 -8.59
CA ASP A 7 7.14 4.55 -9.35
C ASP A 7 5.62 4.82 -9.20
N PHE A 8 5.21 5.33 -8.03
CA PHE A 8 3.80 5.56 -7.71
C PHE A 8 3.64 6.80 -6.83
N PRO A 9 3.50 8.00 -7.42
CA PRO A 9 3.57 9.28 -6.72
C PRO A 9 2.28 9.64 -5.94
N TYR A 10 1.56 8.66 -5.46
CA TYR A 10 0.35 8.85 -4.67
C TYR A 10 0.63 8.72 -3.18
N THR A 11 -0.13 9.45 -2.38
CA THR A 11 -0.24 9.19 -0.94
C THR A 11 -1.28 8.09 -0.72
N LEU A 12 -0.86 7.01 -0.08
CA LEU A 12 -1.72 5.88 0.23
C LEU A 12 -2.25 5.99 1.65
N ARG A 13 -3.56 5.89 1.81
CA ARG A 13 -4.24 5.73 3.10
C ARG A 13 -5.05 4.46 3.07
N VAL A 14 -4.66 3.48 3.89
CA VAL A 14 -5.41 2.24 4.08
C VAL A 14 -6.23 2.37 5.36
N VAL A 15 -7.53 2.16 5.26
CA VAL A 15 -8.45 2.15 6.40
C VAL A 15 -9.05 0.75 6.52
N SER A 16 -8.94 0.15 7.69
CA SER A 16 -9.54 -1.14 8.01
C SER A 16 -10.52 -0.95 9.16
N GLU A 17 -11.78 -1.26 8.92
CA GLU A 17 -12.84 -1.22 9.93
C GLU A 17 -13.28 -2.64 10.22
N ILE A 18 -13.02 -3.08 11.45
CA ILE A 18 -13.41 -4.43 11.93
C ILE A 18 -14.72 -4.31 12.69
N THR A 19 -15.77 -4.83 12.11
CA THR A 19 -17.12 -4.78 12.69
C THR A 19 -17.39 -5.94 13.63
N GLU A 20 -16.74 -7.09 13.40
CA GLU A 20 -16.87 -8.29 14.22
C GLU A 20 -15.63 -9.17 14.02
N SER A 21 -15.13 -9.77 15.09
CA SER A 21 -13.95 -10.64 15.04
C SER A 21 -13.93 -11.63 16.20
N ASN A 22 -13.50 -12.86 15.92
CA ASN A 22 -13.10 -13.84 16.93
C ASN A 22 -11.78 -14.50 16.51
N GLY A 23 -10.77 -13.69 16.32
CA GLY A 23 -9.44 -14.06 15.85
C GLY A 23 -8.61 -12.81 15.65
N SER A 24 -7.58 -12.87 14.79
CA SER A 24 -6.70 -11.75 14.57
C SER A 24 -7.26 -10.75 13.56
N SER A 25 -7.90 -9.68 14.05
CA SER A 25 -8.33 -8.54 13.23
C SER A 25 -7.17 -7.85 12.53
N SER A 26 -5.99 -7.77 13.18
CA SER A 26 -4.79 -7.17 12.59
C SER A 26 -4.27 -7.94 11.38
N MET A 27 -4.28 -9.28 11.43
CA MET A 27 -3.83 -10.08 10.29
C MET A 27 -4.85 -10.12 9.16
N ALA A 28 -6.14 -10.07 9.49
CA ALA A 28 -7.20 -9.82 8.49
C ALA A 28 -6.99 -8.47 7.79
N SER A 29 -6.65 -7.41 8.54
CA SER A 29 -6.34 -6.09 7.97
C SER A 29 -5.10 -6.09 7.06
N VAL A 30 -4.07 -6.88 7.38
CA VAL A 30 -2.90 -7.07 6.50
C VAL A 30 -3.32 -7.70 5.17
N CYS A 31 -4.08 -8.78 5.20
CA CYS A 31 -4.54 -9.48 3.99
C CYS A 31 -5.50 -8.60 3.17
N GLY A 32 -6.53 -8.05 3.81
CA GLY A 32 -7.54 -7.20 3.16
C GLY A 32 -6.94 -5.91 2.62
N GLY A 33 -6.04 -5.26 3.36
CA GLY A 33 -5.33 -4.07 2.91
C GLY A 33 -4.44 -4.34 1.69
N CYS A 34 -3.76 -5.48 1.65
CA CYS A 34 -2.98 -5.90 0.50
C CYS A 34 -3.86 -6.10 -0.74
N LEU A 35 -4.98 -6.81 -0.61
CA LEU A 35 -5.93 -7.03 -1.70
C LEU A 35 -6.55 -5.71 -2.19
N ALA A 36 -6.94 -4.83 -1.27
CA ALA A 36 -7.52 -3.52 -1.60
C ALA A 36 -6.54 -2.63 -2.37
N LEU A 37 -5.27 -2.61 -1.97
CA LEU A 37 -4.23 -1.85 -2.67
C LEU A 37 -4.02 -2.38 -4.09
N MET A 38 -3.95 -3.70 -4.27
CA MET A 38 -3.79 -4.31 -5.59
C MET A 38 -5.01 -4.08 -6.49
N ASP A 39 -6.21 -4.18 -5.92
CA ASP A 39 -7.46 -3.91 -6.65
C ASP A 39 -7.59 -2.43 -7.04
N ALA A 40 -7.07 -1.52 -6.24
CA ALA A 40 -6.99 -0.09 -6.56
C ALA A 40 -5.94 0.25 -7.63
N GLY A 41 -5.11 -0.71 -8.06
CA GLY A 41 -4.06 -0.50 -9.06
C GLY A 41 -2.74 0.00 -8.48
N VAL A 42 -2.50 -0.16 -7.16
CA VAL A 42 -1.20 0.12 -6.57
C VAL A 42 -0.23 -0.98 -6.99
N PRO A 43 0.92 -0.66 -7.62
CA PRO A 43 1.85 -1.67 -8.13
C PRO A 43 2.67 -2.29 -6.98
N MET A 44 1.99 -3.12 -6.19
CA MET A 44 2.60 -3.88 -5.09
C MET A 44 3.62 -4.87 -5.66
N LYS A 45 4.80 -4.97 -5.02
CA LYS A 45 5.87 -5.89 -5.45
C LYS A 45 5.51 -7.36 -5.27
N ALA A 46 4.65 -7.68 -4.30
CA ALA A 46 4.17 -9.02 -4.01
C ALA A 46 2.95 -8.97 -3.09
N HIS A 47 2.16 -10.04 -3.09
CA HIS A 47 1.13 -10.25 -2.07
C HIS A 47 1.76 -10.42 -0.69
N VAL A 48 1.10 -9.89 0.32
CA VAL A 48 1.46 -10.03 1.74
C VAL A 48 0.29 -10.64 2.48
N ALA A 49 0.49 -11.81 3.06
CA ALA A 49 -0.46 -12.41 3.96
C ALA A 49 0.03 -12.35 5.40
N GLY A 50 -0.89 -12.29 6.33
CA GLY A 50 -0.63 -12.35 7.76
C GLY A 50 -1.36 -13.53 8.40
N ILE A 51 -0.77 -14.09 9.46
CA ILE A 51 -1.33 -15.17 10.28
C ILE A 51 -1.02 -14.90 11.76
N ALA A 52 -1.96 -15.24 12.63
CA ALA A 52 -1.76 -15.23 14.07
C ALA A 52 -1.58 -16.67 14.57
N MET A 53 -0.54 -16.90 15.34
CA MET A 53 -0.13 -18.17 15.89
C MET A 53 -0.16 -18.11 17.41
N GLY A 54 -0.40 -19.25 18.06
CA GLY A 54 -0.37 -19.38 19.49
C GLY A 54 0.51 -20.53 19.97
N LEU A 55 0.78 -20.55 21.26
CA LEU A 55 1.51 -21.59 21.95
C LEU A 55 0.80 -21.98 23.24
N ILE A 56 0.69 -23.28 23.46
CA ILE A 56 0.34 -23.89 24.76
C ILE A 56 1.53 -24.73 25.20
N LYS A 57 2.02 -24.53 26.42
CA LYS A 57 3.19 -25.22 26.95
C LYS A 57 2.94 -25.75 28.35
N GLU A 58 3.06 -27.05 28.55
CA GLU A 58 3.01 -27.72 29.83
C GLU A 58 4.30 -28.51 30.13
N GLY A 59 5.10 -27.99 31.02
CA GLY A 59 6.42 -28.57 31.32
C GLY A 59 7.29 -28.60 30.09
N ASN A 60 7.63 -29.80 29.63
CA ASN A 60 8.46 -29.99 28.43
C ASN A 60 7.65 -30.26 27.16
N ARG A 61 6.31 -30.36 27.26
CA ARG A 61 5.44 -30.52 26.11
C ARG A 61 4.93 -29.16 25.64
N PHE A 62 4.74 -29.03 24.33
CA PHE A 62 4.15 -27.83 23.75
C PHE A 62 3.34 -28.17 22.51
N ALA A 63 2.39 -27.32 22.20
CA ALA A 63 1.61 -27.32 20.98
C ALA A 63 1.59 -25.90 20.38
N VAL A 64 1.85 -25.81 19.09
CA VAL A 64 1.70 -24.58 18.33
C VAL A 64 0.33 -24.56 17.67
N LEU A 65 -0.42 -23.48 17.87
CA LEU A 65 -1.74 -23.26 17.31
C LEU A 65 -1.64 -22.34 16.10
N THR A 66 -2.41 -22.66 15.06
CA THR A 66 -2.47 -21.85 13.82
C THR A 66 -3.83 -21.18 13.72
N ASP A 67 -3.83 -19.89 13.36
CA ASP A 67 -5.03 -19.05 13.19
C ASP A 67 -5.88 -19.04 14.48
N ILE A 68 -5.27 -18.51 15.54
CA ILE A 68 -5.82 -18.55 16.89
C ILE A 68 -7.09 -17.72 17.04
N LEU A 69 -8.02 -18.27 17.82
CA LEU A 69 -9.21 -17.56 18.29
C LEU A 69 -8.86 -16.59 19.45
N GLY A 70 -9.79 -15.69 19.79
CA GLY A 70 -9.61 -14.76 20.89
C GLY A 70 -9.31 -15.41 22.24
N ASP A 71 -9.96 -16.53 22.57
CA ASP A 71 -9.70 -17.30 23.80
C ASP A 71 -8.32 -17.97 23.78
N GLU A 72 -7.87 -18.45 22.63
CA GLU A 72 -6.54 -19.04 22.46
C GLU A 72 -5.43 -18.00 22.55
N ASP A 73 -5.69 -16.77 22.10
CA ASP A 73 -4.82 -15.63 22.34
C ASP A 73 -4.75 -15.29 23.83
N HIS A 74 -5.91 -15.16 24.49
CA HIS A 74 -5.99 -14.72 25.88
C HIS A 74 -5.41 -15.74 26.88
N LEU A 75 -5.70 -17.00 26.68
CA LEU A 75 -5.33 -18.10 27.58
C LEU A 75 -4.00 -18.78 27.21
N GLY A 76 -3.46 -18.51 26.04
CA GLY A 76 -2.22 -19.10 25.56
C GLY A 76 -0.98 -18.58 26.26
N ASP A 77 0.12 -19.29 26.14
CA ASP A 77 1.42 -18.99 26.75
C ASP A 77 2.26 -18.02 25.89
N MET A 78 1.96 -17.94 24.62
CA MET A 78 2.53 -17.00 23.66
C MET A 78 1.56 -16.83 22.49
N ASP A 79 1.45 -15.62 21.99
CA ASP A 79 0.92 -15.35 20.66
C ASP A 79 1.97 -14.61 19.81
N PHE A 80 1.94 -14.87 18.51
CA PHE A 80 2.74 -14.10 17.58
C PHE A 80 2.04 -13.96 16.22
N LYS A 81 2.27 -12.83 15.63
CA LYS A 81 1.70 -12.45 14.35
C LYS A 81 2.81 -12.32 13.33
N VAL A 82 2.65 -13.01 12.19
CA VAL A 82 3.66 -13.04 11.13
C VAL A 82 3.01 -12.59 9.83
N ALA A 83 3.58 -11.56 9.23
CA ALA A 83 3.22 -11.14 7.89
C ALA A 83 4.39 -11.36 6.92
N GLY A 84 4.09 -11.66 5.67
CA GLY A 84 5.14 -11.84 4.66
C GLY A 84 4.63 -12.27 3.29
N THR A 85 5.57 -12.33 2.38
CA THR A 85 5.39 -12.77 0.99
C THR A 85 5.78 -14.24 0.83
N THR A 86 5.72 -14.77 -0.39
CA THR A 86 6.28 -16.09 -0.72
C THR A 86 7.79 -16.17 -0.48
N ALA A 87 8.50 -15.04 -0.61
CA ALA A 87 9.95 -14.98 -0.43
C ALA A 87 10.39 -15.00 1.04
N GLY A 88 9.53 -14.52 1.97
CA GLY A 88 9.90 -14.47 3.38
C GLY A 88 9.00 -13.60 4.24
N ILE A 89 9.39 -13.46 5.50
CA ILE A 89 8.71 -12.67 6.52
C ILE A 89 9.07 -11.19 6.32
N THR A 90 8.06 -10.32 6.36
CA THR A 90 8.22 -8.87 6.28
C THR A 90 7.97 -8.17 7.61
N ALA A 91 7.17 -8.78 8.49
CA ALA A 91 6.89 -8.27 9.83
C ALA A 91 6.59 -9.41 10.79
N LEU A 92 6.99 -9.24 12.04
CA LEU A 92 6.72 -10.15 13.14
C LEU A 92 6.45 -9.35 14.40
N GLN A 93 5.38 -9.69 15.10
CA GLN A 93 5.06 -9.22 16.44
C GLN A 93 4.84 -10.42 17.33
N MET A 94 5.35 -10.40 18.55
CA MET A 94 5.25 -11.51 19.49
C MET A 94 4.96 -11.00 20.88
N ASP A 95 4.07 -11.69 21.60
CA ASP A 95 3.81 -11.52 23.02
C ASP A 95 4.05 -12.84 23.74
N ILE A 96 5.01 -12.85 24.69
CA ILE A 96 5.37 -14.04 25.48
C ILE A 96 4.87 -13.82 26.89
N LYS A 97 3.93 -14.69 27.33
CA LYS A 97 3.25 -14.60 28.62
C LYS A 97 3.87 -15.52 29.70
N ILE A 98 4.92 -16.26 29.34
CA ILE A 98 5.67 -17.17 30.21
C ILE A 98 7.15 -16.75 30.30
N GLN A 99 7.96 -17.41 31.13
CA GLN A 99 9.36 -17.01 31.38
C GLN A 99 10.29 -17.08 30.15
N GLY A 100 9.81 -17.57 29.02
CA GLY A 100 10.52 -17.62 27.78
C GLY A 100 10.20 -18.88 26.98
N ILE A 101 10.67 -18.86 25.74
CA ILE A 101 10.50 -19.94 24.76
C ILE A 101 11.85 -20.40 24.26
N THR A 102 11.95 -21.66 23.87
CA THR A 102 13.18 -22.24 23.34
C THR A 102 13.31 -21.97 21.84
N LYS A 103 14.54 -22.07 21.33
CA LYS A 103 14.81 -22.01 19.89
C LYS A 103 14.02 -23.07 19.12
N GLU A 104 13.85 -24.26 19.69
CA GLU A 104 13.07 -25.36 19.10
C GLU A 104 11.62 -24.95 18.91
N ILE A 105 10.98 -24.40 19.95
CA ILE A 105 9.59 -23.89 19.87
C ILE A 105 9.46 -22.86 18.74
N MET A 106 10.38 -21.91 18.64
CA MET A 106 10.36 -20.91 17.59
C MET A 106 10.56 -21.50 16.19
N GLN A 107 11.42 -22.49 16.04
CA GLN A 107 11.60 -23.15 14.75
C GLN A 107 10.32 -23.85 14.28
N VAL A 108 9.64 -24.59 15.17
CA VAL A 108 8.37 -25.25 14.87
C VAL A 108 7.29 -24.20 14.55
N ALA A 109 7.18 -23.17 15.38
CA ALA A 109 6.18 -22.11 15.24
C ALA A 109 6.32 -21.35 13.91
N LEU A 110 7.53 -20.96 13.56
CA LEU A 110 7.80 -20.25 12.29
C LEU A 110 7.59 -21.15 11.06
N ALA A 111 7.93 -22.43 11.16
CA ALA A 111 7.67 -23.38 10.07
C ALA A 111 6.16 -23.55 9.83
N GLN A 112 5.38 -23.75 10.89
CA GLN A 112 3.93 -23.88 10.82
C GLN A 112 3.26 -22.58 10.34
N ALA A 113 3.72 -21.42 10.82
CA ALA A 113 3.28 -20.10 10.34
C ALA A 113 3.56 -19.89 8.84
N LYS A 114 4.69 -20.41 8.34
CA LYS A 114 5.02 -20.36 6.91
C LYS A 114 4.01 -21.13 6.07
N GLU A 115 3.67 -22.35 6.47
CA GLU A 115 2.68 -23.17 5.76
C GLU A 115 1.31 -22.48 5.71
N ALA A 116 0.83 -21.98 6.85
CA ALA A 116 -0.43 -21.26 6.94
C ALA A 116 -0.42 -19.98 6.07
N ARG A 117 0.63 -19.21 6.13
CA ARG A 117 0.78 -17.98 5.35
C ARG A 117 0.82 -18.26 3.84
N LEU A 118 1.50 -19.31 3.40
CA LEU A 118 1.51 -19.71 1.99
C LEU A 118 0.13 -20.18 1.52
N HIS A 119 -0.63 -20.86 2.38
CA HIS A 119 -2.03 -21.22 2.09
C HIS A 119 -2.89 -19.97 1.90
N ILE A 120 -2.80 -18.98 2.80
CA ILE A 120 -3.54 -17.72 2.67
C ILE A 120 -3.13 -16.98 1.40
N LEU A 121 -1.82 -16.88 1.10
CA LEU A 121 -1.32 -16.26 -0.12
C LEU A 121 -1.91 -16.91 -1.38
N SER A 122 -2.07 -18.25 -1.41
CA SER A 122 -2.71 -18.92 -2.56
C SER A 122 -4.15 -18.47 -2.75
N LYS A 123 -4.92 -18.29 -1.66
CA LYS A 123 -6.30 -17.79 -1.71
C LYS A 123 -6.38 -16.33 -2.12
N MET A 124 -5.42 -15.51 -1.68
CA MET A 124 -5.33 -14.12 -2.10
C MET A 124 -5.03 -14.00 -3.60
N VAL A 125 -4.14 -14.83 -4.14
CA VAL A 125 -3.82 -14.86 -5.57
C VAL A 125 -5.01 -15.36 -6.40
N GLU A 126 -5.78 -16.34 -5.90
CA GLU A 126 -7.03 -16.78 -6.53
C GLU A 126 -8.05 -15.63 -6.64
N ALA A 127 -8.15 -14.78 -5.61
CA ALA A 127 -9.10 -13.66 -5.56
C ALA A 127 -8.63 -12.46 -6.39
N VAL A 128 -7.35 -12.08 -6.27
CA VAL A 128 -6.71 -10.96 -6.97
C VAL A 128 -5.34 -11.43 -7.43
N GLY A 129 -5.20 -11.78 -8.72
CA GLY A 129 -3.98 -12.35 -9.28
C GLY A 129 -2.74 -11.45 -9.21
N GLY A 130 -2.94 -10.14 -9.05
CA GLY A 130 -1.89 -9.14 -8.94
C GLY A 130 -2.48 -7.73 -8.97
N ALA A 131 -1.62 -6.72 -8.91
CA ALA A 131 -2.05 -5.34 -9.05
C ALA A 131 -2.72 -5.12 -10.42
N LYS A 132 -3.84 -4.39 -10.45
CA LYS A 132 -4.46 -3.97 -11.70
C LYS A 132 -3.49 -3.09 -12.50
N ALA A 133 -3.52 -3.21 -13.81
CA ALA A 133 -2.62 -2.45 -14.70
C ALA A 133 -2.86 -0.94 -14.65
N GLU A 134 -4.07 -0.53 -14.30
CA GLU A 134 -4.45 0.86 -14.17
C GLU A 134 -4.99 1.15 -12.76
N VAL A 135 -4.78 2.37 -12.28
CA VAL A 135 -5.42 2.85 -11.06
C VAL A 135 -6.93 2.87 -11.24
N SER A 136 -7.65 2.69 -10.11
CA SER A 136 -9.11 2.74 -10.10
C SER A 136 -9.63 4.01 -10.80
N GLN A 137 -10.74 3.87 -11.53
CA GLN A 137 -11.41 5.01 -12.17
C GLN A 137 -11.82 6.11 -11.20
N PHE A 138 -11.92 5.80 -9.91
CA PHE A 138 -12.23 6.75 -8.84
C PHE A 138 -10.99 7.42 -8.24
N ALA A 139 -9.79 6.93 -8.58
CA ALA A 139 -8.54 7.54 -8.13
C ALA A 139 -8.23 8.79 -8.95
N PRO A 140 -7.72 9.86 -8.35
CA PRO A 140 -7.21 10.99 -9.11
C PRO A 140 -6.04 10.51 -9.98
N ARG A 141 -6.04 10.89 -11.26
CA ARG A 141 -4.91 10.62 -12.17
C ARG A 141 -3.87 11.70 -11.96
N LEU A 142 -2.62 11.28 -11.84
CA LEU A 142 -1.47 12.17 -11.72
C LEU A 142 -0.67 12.12 -13.03
N TYR A 143 -0.52 13.29 -13.67
CA TYR A 143 0.39 13.47 -14.80
C TYR A 143 1.58 14.31 -14.33
N THR A 144 2.77 13.80 -14.56
CA THR A 144 4.00 14.55 -14.30
C THR A 144 4.67 14.86 -15.63
N MET A 145 5.01 16.12 -15.83
CA MET A 145 5.79 16.59 -16.97
C MET A 145 6.93 17.49 -16.50
N LYS A 146 7.93 17.64 -17.36
CA LYS A 146 9.06 18.52 -17.11
C LYS A 146 8.98 19.70 -18.07
N ILE A 147 9.08 20.90 -17.55
CA ILE A 147 9.19 22.15 -18.34
C ILE A 147 10.53 22.80 -18.08
N ASN A 148 10.95 23.68 -18.98
CA ASN A 148 12.13 24.54 -18.73
C ASN A 148 11.87 25.39 -17.47
N PRO A 149 12.75 25.37 -16.45
CA PRO A 149 12.57 26.16 -15.23
C PRO A 149 12.40 27.67 -15.50
N GLU A 150 12.99 28.22 -16.57
CA GLU A 150 12.80 29.60 -16.94
C GLU A 150 11.37 29.94 -17.34
N LYS A 151 10.60 28.94 -17.82
CA LYS A 151 9.20 29.07 -18.21
C LYS A 151 8.20 28.93 -17.05
N ILE A 152 8.66 28.58 -15.85
CA ILE A 152 7.81 28.49 -14.66
C ILE A 152 7.01 29.78 -14.44
N ARG A 153 7.66 30.92 -14.64
CA ARG A 153 7.02 32.25 -14.48
C ARG A 153 5.88 32.48 -15.47
N ASP A 154 6.01 31.96 -16.69
CA ASP A 154 4.98 32.06 -17.73
C ASP A 154 3.76 31.21 -17.38
N VAL A 155 3.95 29.98 -16.85
CA VAL A 155 2.89 29.09 -16.41
C VAL A 155 2.19 29.62 -15.16
N ILE A 156 2.91 30.20 -14.21
CA ILE A 156 2.34 30.81 -13.01
C ILE A 156 1.61 32.10 -13.38
N GLY A 157 2.21 32.94 -14.25
CA GLY A 157 1.71 34.23 -14.62
C GLY A 157 1.84 35.29 -13.51
N LYS A 158 1.63 36.55 -13.85
CA LYS A 158 1.73 37.68 -12.92
C LYS A 158 0.76 37.48 -11.74
N GLY A 159 1.29 37.38 -10.52
CA GLY A 159 0.51 37.14 -9.32
C GLY A 159 -0.28 35.83 -9.33
N GLY A 160 0.12 34.80 -10.12
CA GLY A 160 -0.53 33.50 -10.22
C GLY A 160 -1.79 33.50 -11.11
N ALA A 161 -1.99 34.47 -11.96
CA ALA A 161 -3.21 34.61 -12.77
C ALA A 161 -3.38 33.46 -13.77
N VAL A 162 -2.31 33.01 -14.43
CA VAL A 162 -2.38 31.97 -15.45
C VAL A 162 -2.68 30.62 -14.83
N ILE A 163 -1.97 30.25 -13.77
CA ILE A 163 -2.20 28.95 -13.11
C ILE A 163 -3.60 28.86 -12.47
N ARG A 164 -4.13 29.97 -11.93
CA ARG A 164 -5.51 30.00 -11.41
C ARG A 164 -6.53 29.84 -12.53
N ALA A 165 -6.36 30.51 -13.65
CA ALA A 165 -7.24 30.37 -14.80
C ALA A 165 -7.21 28.92 -15.34
N LEU A 166 -6.02 28.31 -15.44
CA LEU A 166 -5.86 26.89 -15.81
C LEU A 166 -6.61 25.97 -14.87
N THR A 167 -6.48 26.18 -13.56
CA THR A 167 -7.17 25.38 -12.53
C THR A 167 -8.69 25.55 -12.62
N GLU A 168 -9.18 26.77 -12.82
CA GLU A 168 -10.62 27.07 -12.95
C GLU A 168 -11.19 26.48 -14.25
N GLU A 169 -10.52 26.62 -15.38
CA GLU A 169 -10.95 26.11 -16.69
C GLU A 169 -11.00 24.58 -16.73
N THR A 170 -10.01 23.92 -16.15
CA THR A 170 -9.86 22.45 -16.25
C THR A 170 -10.37 21.68 -15.04
N GLY A 171 -10.52 22.33 -13.89
CA GLY A 171 -10.85 21.65 -12.63
C GLY A 171 -9.71 20.78 -12.10
N CYS A 172 -8.49 20.92 -12.65
CA CYS A 172 -7.31 20.19 -12.21
C CYS A 172 -6.61 20.88 -11.05
N THR A 173 -5.98 20.11 -10.17
CA THR A 173 -4.95 20.63 -9.26
C THR A 173 -3.60 20.61 -9.97
N ILE A 174 -2.88 21.72 -9.99
CA ILE A 174 -1.59 21.86 -10.65
C ILE A 174 -0.55 22.29 -9.62
N ASP A 175 0.52 21.50 -9.47
CA ASP A 175 1.66 21.82 -8.63
C ASP A 175 2.94 21.94 -9.47
N ILE A 176 3.76 22.95 -9.16
CA ILE A 176 4.99 23.24 -9.92
C ILE A 176 6.14 23.35 -8.93
N LYS A 177 7.18 22.56 -9.15
CA LYS A 177 8.42 22.62 -8.38
C LYS A 177 9.44 23.52 -9.07
N ASP A 178 10.37 24.04 -8.29
CA ASP A 178 11.45 24.95 -8.77
C ASP A 178 12.34 24.31 -9.83
N ASP A 179 12.42 22.98 -9.86
CA ASP A 179 13.19 22.23 -10.84
C ASP A 179 12.47 22.06 -12.20
N GLY A 180 11.30 22.66 -12.38
CA GLY A 180 10.47 22.56 -13.58
C GLY A 180 9.57 21.32 -13.63
N THR A 181 9.48 20.55 -12.56
CA THR A 181 8.53 19.43 -12.50
C THR A 181 7.13 19.97 -12.25
N VAL A 182 6.21 19.67 -13.16
CA VAL A 182 4.78 20.02 -13.08
C VAL A 182 3.99 18.74 -12.84
N THR A 183 3.15 18.74 -11.80
CA THR A 183 2.23 17.65 -11.50
C THR A 183 0.79 18.16 -11.67
N ILE A 184 0.02 17.45 -12.50
CA ILE A 184 -1.39 17.75 -12.78
C ILE A 184 -2.22 16.60 -12.22
N ALA A 185 -3.21 16.90 -11.38
CA ALA A 185 -4.06 15.91 -10.74
C ALA A 185 -5.53 16.19 -11.02
N SER A 186 -6.28 15.18 -11.48
CA SER A 186 -7.74 15.21 -11.65
C SER A 186 -8.29 13.80 -11.72
N VAL A 187 -9.54 13.62 -11.31
CA VAL A 187 -10.32 12.38 -11.56
C VAL A 187 -10.77 12.25 -13.02
N ASN A 188 -10.73 13.34 -13.77
CA ASN A 188 -11.12 13.39 -15.19
C ASN A 188 -9.86 13.42 -16.07
N SER A 189 -9.67 12.35 -16.88
CA SER A 189 -8.50 12.25 -17.77
C SER A 189 -8.51 13.29 -18.88
N ASP A 190 -9.68 13.69 -19.39
CA ASP A 190 -9.77 14.70 -20.45
C ASP A 190 -9.39 16.08 -19.94
N ALA A 191 -9.78 16.39 -18.69
CA ALA A 191 -9.37 17.59 -17.99
C ALA A 191 -7.84 17.64 -17.79
N CYS A 192 -7.23 16.51 -17.38
CA CYS A 192 -5.76 16.43 -17.27
C CYS A 192 -5.06 16.65 -18.61
N ASN A 193 -5.57 16.05 -19.70
CA ASN A 193 -5.01 16.20 -21.02
C ASN A 193 -5.14 17.65 -21.52
N ALA A 194 -6.27 18.31 -21.25
CA ALA A 194 -6.49 19.71 -21.59
C ALA A 194 -5.51 20.61 -20.83
N ALA A 195 -5.35 20.41 -19.51
CA ALA A 195 -4.41 21.16 -18.69
C ALA A 195 -2.96 20.95 -19.17
N ARG A 196 -2.59 19.70 -19.46
CA ARG A 196 -1.26 19.35 -19.99
C ARG A 196 -0.99 20.11 -21.30
N LYS A 197 -1.91 20.02 -22.26
CA LYS A 197 -1.77 20.69 -23.56
C LYS A 197 -1.62 22.20 -23.41
N ARG A 198 -2.40 22.83 -22.54
CA ARG A 198 -2.28 24.27 -22.28
C ARG A 198 -0.92 24.66 -21.69
N ILE A 199 -0.35 23.81 -20.83
CA ILE A 199 0.99 24.05 -20.26
C ILE A 199 2.06 23.86 -21.35
N GLU A 200 1.94 22.84 -22.21
CA GLU A 200 2.81 22.62 -23.36
C GLU A 200 2.78 23.83 -24.30
N ASP A 201 1.60 24.35 -24.63
CA ASP A 201 1.44 25.55 -25.50
C ASP A 201 2.09 26.79 -24.89
N ILE A 202 1.98 27.00 -23.57
CA ILE A 202 2.60 28.16 -22.88
C ILE A 202 4.13 28.01 -22.84
N THR A 203 4.64 26.80 -22.75
CA THR A 203 6.09 26.54 -22.59
C THR A 203 6.78 26.19 -23.90
N ALA A 204 6.03 26.09 -25.01
CA ALA A 204 6.59 25.81 -26.33
C ALA A 204 7.69 26.80 -26.68
N GLU A 205 8.84 26.29 -27.11
CA GLU A 205 9.92 27.09 -27.65
C GLU A 205 9.70 27.22 -29.16
N VAL A 206 9.81 28.45 -29.66
CA VAL A 206 9.77 28.67 -31.11
C VAL A 206 11.11 28.16 -31.66
N GLU A 207 11.06 27.05 -32.41
CA GLU A 207 12.24 26.68 -33.21
C GLU A 207 12.55 27.76 -34.22
N VAL A 208 13.71 28.38 -34.07
CA VAL A 208 14.25 29.42 -34.99
C VAL A 208 15.21 28.76 -35.96
#